data_e7f2965aa95bf79dcb3fd5bc076be026
#
_entry.id   e7f2965aa95bf79dcb3fd5bc076be026
#
_cell.length_a   1.000
_cell.length_b   1.000
_cell.length_c   1.000
_cell.angle_alpha   90.00
_cell.angle_beta   90.00
_cell.angle_gamma   90.00
#
_symmetry.space_group_name_H-M   'P 1'
#
loop_
_entity.id
_entity.type
_entity.pdbx_description
1 polymer ?
#
loop_
_entity_poly.entity_id
_entity_poly.type
_entity_poly.pdbx_seq_one_letter_code
_entity_poly.pdbx_strand_id
1 'polypeptide(L)'
;MTWAPRARLAALSGAIVLVAAAAAAQTSDLVTRAALRVCADPANLPFSNEAEAGFENKIAELLARDLGVPLHYTWFPQATGFLRNTLAAKRCDLVMGYAAGSDPVQNSNPYYRSAWVLITRQNDGLDGIKELGDPRLQGKRLGVVGGTPPATLLALNGLIAQAKPYPLTVDRRYESPSEDMVRDIGSGEIDGGILWGPIGGYFAKLAGKPLAVAPLTRHEAGVPMTFRITFGIRHGETEWKHRLNDFIAARQGEINRVLLDYGVPLIDEQDRPVTAAR
;
A
#
# COMPACT_ATOMS: atom_id res chain seq x y z
N MET A 1 9.44 -59.02 -83.11
CA MET A 1 9.00 -57.66 -83.33
C MET A 1 7.87 -57.40 -82.31
N THR A 2 8.15 -56.88 -81.12
CA THR A 2 7.12 -56.48 -80.19
C THR A 2 7.63 -55.29 -79.42
N TRP A 3 6.96 -54.22 -79.59
CA TRP A 3 7.28 -52.90 -79.09
C TRP A 3 6.58 -52.72 -77.73
N ALA A 4 7.29 -52.43 -76.63
CA ALA A 4 6.74 -52.14 -75.36
C ALA A 4 6.80 -50.62 -75.08
N PRO A 5 5.75 -49.99 -74.56
CA PRO A 5 5.77 -48.56 -74.21
C PRO A 5 6.33 -48.35 -72.77
N ARG A 6 7.23 -47.38 -72.65
CA ARG A 6 7.80 -46.91 -71.39
C ARG A 6 6.79 -46.04 -70.64
N ALA A 7 6.30 -46.49 -69.51
CA ALA A 7 5.54 -45.65 -68.58
C ALA A 7 6.49 -44.68 -67.89
N ARG A 8 6.22 -43.40 -67.96
CA ARG A 8 6.87 -42.35 -67.15
C ARG A 8 6.10 -42.18 -65.87
N LEU A 9 6.70 -42.53 -64.73
CA LEU A 9 6.21 -42.17 -63.40
C LEU A 9 6.57 -40.69 -63.11
N ALA A 10 5.55 -39.87 -63.00
CA ALA A 10 5.68 -38.51 -62.50
C ALA A 10 5.63 -38.55 -60.98
N ALA A 11 6.74 -38.24 -60.32
CA ALA A 11 6.80 -38.08 -58.89
C ALA A 11 6.25 -36.70 -58.54
N LEU A 12 5.06 -36.67 -57.90
CA LEU A 12 4.54 -35.46 -57.24
C LEU A 12 5.19 -35.32 -55.85
N SER A 13 6.17 -34.45 -55.74
CA SER A 13 6.71 -34.03 -54.47
C SER A 13 5.78 -33.01 -53.82
N GLY A 14 4.91 -33.48 -52.95
CA GLY A 14 4.09 -32.60 -52.12
C GLY A 14 4.93 -32.00 -50.96
N ALA A 15 5.23 -30.71 -51.05
CA ALA A 15 5.84 -29.97 -49.95
C ALA A 15 4.77 -29.71 -48.87
N ILE A 16 4.85 -30.42 -47.75
CA ILE A 16 4.04 -30.14 -46.54
C ILE A 16 4.71 -28.96 -45.86
N VAL A 17 4.14 -27.77 -45.99
CA VAL A 17 4.51 -26.59 -45.18
C VAL A 17 3.87 -26.77 -43.79
N LEU A 18 4.64 -27.20 -42.81
CA LEU A 18 4.25 -27.12 -41.40
C LEU A 18 4.28 -25.65 -40.99
N VAL A 19 3.13 -25.01 -40.92
CA VAL A 19 2.95 -23.76 -40.22
C VAL A 19 2.90 -24.10 -38.72
N ALA A 20 4.04 -23.96 -38.06
CA ALA A 20 4.08 -23.98 -36.60
C ALA A 20 3.40 -22.67 -36.11
N ALA A 21 2.10 -22.74 -35.81
CA ALA A 21 1.43 -21.72 -35.03
C ALA A 21 2.04 -21.75 -33.62
N ALA A 22 2.92 -20.79 -33.33
CA ALA A 22 3.31 -20.52 -31.98
C ALA A 22 2.05 -20.10 -31.22
N ALA A 23 1.43 -21.05 -30.51
CA ALA A 23 0.45 -20.74 -29.47
C ALA A 23 1.18 -19.96 -28.40
N ALA A 24 1.21 -18.63 -28.51
CA ALA A 24 1.48 -17.79 -27.37
C ALA A 24 0.44 -18.19 -26.33
N ALA A 25 0.88 -18.82 -25.25
CA ALA A 25 0.05 -19.05 -24.07
C ALA A 25 -0.37 -17.66 -23.58
N GLN A 26 -1.53 -17.21 -24.03
CA GLN A 26 -2.20 -16.05 -23.49
C GLN A 26 -2.60 -16.44 -22.09
N THR A 27 -1.78 -16.09 -21.11
CA THR A 27 -2.23 -16.00 -19.73
C THR A 27 -3.29 -14.91 -19.72
N SER A 28 -4.56 -15.29 -19.91
CA SER A 28 -5.63 -14.32 -19.83
C SER A 28 -5.78 -13.91 -18.38
N ASP A 29 -5.51 -12.64 -18.08
CA ASP A 29 -5.81 -12.07 -16.78
C ASP A 29 -7.29 -12.34 -16.47
N LEU A 30 -7.56 -12.74 -15.23
CA LEU A 30 -8.93 -12.99 -14.75
C LEU A 30 -9.69 -11.71 -14.41
N VAL A 31 -9.06 -10.57 -14.68
CA VAL A 31 -9.60 -9.23 -14.42
C VAL A 31 -10.74 -8.92 -15.36
N THR A 32 -11.88 -8.49 -14.82
CA THR A 32 -12.95 -7.96 -15.66
C THR A 32 -12.57 -6.59 -16.23
N ARG A 33 -12.85 -6.38 -17.50
CA ARG A 33 -12.65 -5.07 -18.15
C ARG A 33 -13.92 -4.20 -18.13
N ALA A 34 -15.01 -4.71 -17.59
CA ALA A 34 -16.29 -4.00 -17.55
C ALA A 34 -16.44 -3.08 -16.32
N ALA A 35 -15.62 -3.29 -15.29
CA ALA A 35 -15.63 -2.51 -14.06
C ALA A 35 -14.28 -2.60 -13.34
N LEU A 36 -13.91 -1.59 -12.58
CA LEU A 36 -12.85 -1.69 -11.58
C LEU A 36 -13.44 -2.28 -10.30
N ARG A 37 -12.99 -3.47 -9.90
CA ARG A 37 -13.45 -4.12 -8.66
C ARG A 37 -12.35 -4.05 -7.60
N VAL A 38 -12.60 -3.29 -6.54
CA VAL A 38 -11.64 -3.08 -5.44
C VAL A 38 -12.12 -3.78 -4.18
N CYS A 39 -11.25 -4.54 -3.51
CA CYS A 39 -11.50 -5.01 -2.16
C CYS A 39 -10.94 -4.02 -1.15
N ALA A 40 -11.78 -3.56 -0.24
CA ALA A 40 -11.46 -2.54 0.74
C ALA A 40 -12.11 -2.84 2.10
N ASP A 41 -11.56 -2.23 3.14
CA ASP A 41 -12.12 -2.32 4.49
C ASP A 41 -13.25 -1.28 4.65
N PRO A 42 -14.43 -1.69 5.17
CA PRO A 42 -15.57 -0.80 5.36
C PRO A 42 -15.36 0.26 6.46
N ALA A 43 -14.34 0.13 7.34
CA ALA A 43 -14.16 0.99 8.51
C ALA A 43 -12.66 1.18 8.86
N ASN A 44 -11.83 1.62 7.90
CA ASN A 44 -10.38 1.76 8.07
C ASN A 44 -9.85 3.13 7.59
N LEU A 45 -10.43 4.22 8.08
CA LEU A 45 -9.86 5.54 7.80
C LEU A 45 -8.45 5.67 8.38
N PRO A 46 -7.55 6.36 7.68
CA PRO A 46 -7.73 7.17 6.46
C PRO A 46 -7.72 6.42 5.12
N PHE A 47 -7.57 5.09 5.13
CA PHE A 47 -7.44 4.29 3.89
C PHE A 47 -8.77 4.18 3.15
N SER A 48 -9.75 3.51 3.75
CA SER A 48 -11.06 3.28 3.13
C SER A 48 -12.18 3.20 4.15
N ASN A 49 -13.41 3.50 3.71
CA ASN A 49 -14.64 3.19 4.43
C ASN A 49 -15.81 3.06 3.44
N GLU A 50 -16.97 2.57 3.91
CA GLU A 50 -18.18 2.42 3.07
C GLU A 50 -18.74 3.76 2.55
N ALA A 51 -18.44 4.87 3.24
CA ALA A 51 -18.77 6.22 2.77
C ALA A 51 -17.79 6.74 1.70
N GLU A 52 -16.83 5.91 1.27
CA GLU A 52 -15.82 6.22 0.26
C GLU A 52 -15.00 7.48 0.58
N ALA A 53 -14.79 7.74 1.87
CA ALA A 53 -14.13 8.95 2.36
C ALA A 53 -12.62 8.77 2.63
N GLY A 54 -12.05 7.60 2.38
CA GLY A 54 -10.62 7.35 2.54
C GLY A 54 -9.79 7.73 1.31
N PHE A 55 -8.48 7.94 1.48
CA PHE A 55 -7.61 8.28 0.37
C PHE A 55 -7.47 7.14 -0.66
N GLU A 56 -7.56 5.89 -0.25
CA GLU A 56 -7.56 4.76 -1.19
C GLU A 56 -8.85 4.74 -2.03
N ASN A 57 -9.99 5.15 -1.45
CA ASN A 57 -11.21 5.35 -2.21
C ASN A 57 -11.01 6.43 -3.29
N LYS A 58 -10.35 7.56 -2.94
CA LYS A 58 -10.10 8.65 -3.90
C LYS A 58 -9.12 8.25 -5.01
N ILE A 59 -8.10 7.44 -4.69
CA ILE A 59 -7.19 6.89 -5.70
C ILE A 59 -7.91 5.84 -6.56
N ALA A 60 -8.79 5.02 -6.01
CA ALA A 60 -9.60 4.07 -6.77
C ALA A 60 -10.56 4.78 -7.74
N GLU A 61 -11.20 5.89 -7.30
CA GLU A 61 -12.00 6.75 -8.17
C GLU A 61 -11.17 7.33 -9.33
N LEU A 62 -9.92 7.76 -9.05
CA LEU A 62 -9.01 8.27 -10.07
C LEU A 62 -8.67 7.17 -11.09
N LEU A 63 -8.35 5.96 -10.63
CA LEU A 63 -8.06 4.81 -11.48
C LEU A 63 -9.29 4.40 -12.32
N ALA A 64 -10.48 4.37 -11.75
CA ALA A 64 -11.71 4.04 -12.47
C ALA A 64 -12.00 5.04 -13.59
N ARG A 65 -11.80 6.34 -13.33
CA ARG A 65 -11.91 7.38 -14.36
C ARG A 65 -10.87 7.22 -15.46
N ASP A 66 -9.62 6.89 -15.12
CA ASP A 66 -8.55 6.68 -16.10
C ASP A 66 -8.83 5.47 -16.99
N LEU A 67 -9.44 4.42 -16.44
CA LEU A 67 -9.86 3.23 -17.15
C LEU A 67 -11.16 3.41 -17.95
N GLY A 68 -11.96 4.43 -17.65
CA GLY A 68 -13.26 4.67 -18.27
C GLY A 68 -14.33 3.64 -17.88
N VAL A 69 -14.26 3.08 -16.65
CA VAL A 69 -15.17 2.03 -16.19
C VAL A 69 -15.79 2.40 -14.84
N PRO A 70 -16.96 1.82 -14.49
CA PRO A 70 -17.53 1.98 -13.16
C PRO A 70 -16.65 1.34 -12.06
N LEU A 71 -16.70 1.93 -10.86
CA LEU A 71 -16.01 1.45 -9.67
C LEU A 71 -16.99 0.64 -8.80
N HIS A 72 -16.56 -0.55 -8.38
CA HIS A 72 -17.28 -1.41 -7.46
C HIS A 72 -16.39 -1.88 -6.31
N TYR A 73 -16.93 -1.87 -5.10
CA TYR A 73 -16.23 -2.37 -3.93
C TYR A 73 -16.74 -3.74 -3.49
N THR A 74 -15.79 -4.55 -3.02
CA THR A 74 -16.05 -5.70 -2.16
C THR A 74 -15.59 -5.34 -0.76
N TRP A 75 -16.50 -4.99 0.10
CA TRP A 75 -16.22 -4.64 1.48
C TRP A 75 -15.96 -5.88 2.32
N PHE A 76 -14.83 -5.89 3.01
CA PHE A 76 -14.45 -6.93 3.95
C PHE A 76 -13.44 -6.37 4.97
N PRO A 77 -13.56 -6.66 6.28
CA PRO A 77 -12.59 -6.18 7.27
C PRO A 77 -11.16 -6.64 6.95
N GLN A 78 -10.22 -5.72 6.94
CA GLN A 78 -8.80 -5.98 6.65
C GLN A 78 -8.11 -6.61 7.87
N ALA A 79 -8.47 -7.85 8.15
CA ALA A 79 -7.99 -8.71 9.22
C ALA A 79 -7.54 -10.06 8.66
N THR A 80 -7.25 -11.01 9.53
CA THR A 80 -6.88 -12.39 9.14
C THR A 80 -7.90 -12.98 8.17
N GLY A 81 -7.42 -13.42 7.01
CA GLY A 81 -8.25 -14.01 5.95
C GLY A 81 -8.80 -13.02 4.93
N PHE A 82 -8.50 -11.73 5.04
CA PHE A 82 -8.94 -10.71 4.07
C PHE A 82 -8.66 -11.14 2.63
N LEU A 83 -7.41 -11.37 2.25
CA LEU A 83 -7.06 -11.78 0.88
C LEU A 83 -7.72 -13.08 0.44
N ARG A 84 -7.77 -14.08 1.33
CA ARG A 84 -8.39 -15.38 1.01
C ARG A 84 -9.86 -15.24 0.66
N ASN A 85 -10.58 -14.39 1.40
CA ASN A 85 -12.02 -14.20 1.23
C ASN A 85 -12.38 -13.15 0.18
N THR A 86 -11.41 -12.44 -0.38
CA THR A 86 -11.62 -11.35 -1.33
C THR A 86 -10.86 -11.56 -2.64
N LEU A 87 -9.60 -11.15 -2.74
CA LEU A 87 -8.79 -11.20 -3.96
C LEU A 87 -8.59 -12.63 -4.47
N ALA A 88 -8.22 -13.56 -3.59
CA ALA A 88 -8.02 -14.96 -3.95
C ALA A 88 -9.35 -15.65 -4.33
N ALA A 89 -10.45 -15.25 -3.72
CA ALA A 89 -11.80 -15.71 -4.09
C ALA A 89 -12.36 -15.00 -5.34
N LYS A 90 -11.57 -14.18 -6.05
CA LYS A 90 -11.93 -13.46 -7.28
C LYS A 90 -13.13 -12.49 -7.13
N ARG A 91 -13.39 -12.04 -5.91
CA ARG A 91 -14.44 -11.08 -5.62
C ARG A 91 -14.08 -9.64 -6.01
N CYS A 92 -12.79 -9.35 -6.13
CA CYS A 92 -12.21 -8.12 -6.65
C CYS A 92 -10.99 -8.42 -7.52
N ASP A 93 -10.42 -7.38 -8.14
CA ASP A 93 -9.23 -7.46 -8.98
C ASP A 93 -8.07 -6.63 -8.46
N LEU A 94 -8.30 -5.89 -7.37
CA LEU A 94 -7.34 -4.96 -6.79
C LEU A 94 -7.54 -4.88 -5.28
N VAL A 95 -6.43 -4.86 -4.55
CA VAL A 95 -6.32 -4.46 -3.15
C VAL A 95 -5.30 -3.34 -3.06
N MET A 96 -5.56 -2.32 -2.27
CA MET A 96 -4.66 -1.18 -2.11
C MET A 96 -3.85 -1.31 -0.81
N GLY A 97 -2.77 -0.51 -0.68
CA GLY A 97 -2.06 -0.39 0.58
C GLY A 97 -1.10 -1.53 0.94
N TYR A 98 -0.63 -2.33 -0.02
CA TYR A 98 0.32 -3.41 0.25
C TYR A 98 1.77 -2.93 0.21
N ALA A 99 2.54 -3.34 1.23
CA ALA A 99 3.98 -3.12 1.22
C ALA A 99 4.65 -3.92 0.08
N ALA A 100 5.59 -3.30 -0.62
CA ALA A 100 6.35 -3.94 -1.68
C ALA A 100 7.07 -5.20 -1.15
N GLY A 101 7.07 -6.27 -1.95
CA GLY A 101 7.64 -7.58 -1.55
C GLY A 101 6.71 -8.43 -0.69
N SER A 102 5.45 -8.05 -0.52
CA SER A 102 4.45 -8.84 0.19
C SER A 102 4.03 -10.05 -0.64
N ASP A 103 4.38 -11.25 -0.18
CA ASP A 103 4.25 -12.53 -0.90
C ASP A 103 2.80 -12.97 -1.26
N PRO A 104 1.76 -12.70 -0.45
CA PRO A 104 0.43 -13.19 -0.80
C PRO A 104 -0.21 -12.50 -2.01
N VAL A 105 0.45 -11.47 -2.58
CA VAL A 105 -0.01 -10.72 -3.75
C VAL A 105 1.14 -10.44 -4.71
N GLN A 106 0.83 -10.31 -6.00
CA GLN A 106 1.74 -9.71 -6.96
C GLN A 106 1.65 -8.18 -6.82
N ASN A 107 2.78 -7.53 -6.58
CA ASN A 107 2.84 -6.09 -6.39
C ASN A 107 2.95 -5.33 -7.73
N SER A 108 2.26 -4.19 -7.84
CA SER A 108 2.54 -3.16 -8.83
C SER A 108 3.87 -2.44 -8.53
N ASN A 109 4.24 -1.44 -9.33
CA ASN A 109 5.18 -0.43 -8.90
C ASN A 109 4.62 0.31 -7.66
N PRO A 110 5.47 0.86 -6.78
CA PRO A 110 5.00 1.67 -5.67
C PRO A 110 4.28 2.93 -6.16
N TYR A 111 3.15 3.25 -5.56
CA TYR A 111 2.45 4.50 -5.83
C TYR A 111 2.68 5.56 -4.74
N TYR A 112 3.22 5.17 -3.59
CA TYR A 112 3.83 6.08 -2.63
C TYR A 112 4.84 5.37 -1.73
N ARG A 113 5.63 6.17 -1.03
CA ARG A 113 6.54 5.75 0.02
C ARG A 113 6.31 6.61 1.26
N SER A 114 6.25 5.96 2.42
CA SER A 114 6.06 6.63 3.70
C SER A 114 6.87 5.93 4.81
N ALA A 115 6.88 6.52 5.98
CA ALA A 115 7.61 6.03 7.14
C ALA A 115 6.69 5.90 8.36
N TRP A 116 7.11 5.17 9.38
CA TRP A 116 6.62 5.38 10.72
C TRP A 116 6.96 6.80 11.16
N VAL A 117 6.09 7.42 11.93
CA VAL A 117 6.26 8.81 12.37
C VAL A 117 6.23 8.91 13.89
N LEU A 118 7.06 9.80 14.41
CA LEU A 118 6.91 10.31 15.77
C LEU A 118 6.00 11.53 15.72
N ILE A 119 4.94 11.51 16.51
CA ILE A 119 4.01 12.63 16.67
C ILE A 119 4.24 13.22 18.06
N THR A 120 4.42 14.54 18.13
CA THR A 120 4.66 15.28 19.37
C THR A 120 3.87 16.59 19.35
N ARG A 121 3.76 17.28 20.48
CA ARG A 121 3.32 18.68 20.46
C ARG A 121 4.43 19.53 19.83
N GLN A 122 4.05 20.57 19.10
CA GLN A 122 5.03 21.53 18.57
C GLN A 122 5.74 22.27 19.71
N ASN A 123 7.01 22.57 19.51
CA ASN A 123 7.85 23.34 20.43
C ASN A 123 8.10 22.69 21.80
N ASP A 124 7.97 21.38 21.97
CA ASP A 124 8.30 20.69 23.20
C ASP A 124 9.70 20.05 23.21
N GLY A 125 10.56 20.45 22.27
CA GLY A 125 11.97 20.04 22.19
C GLY A 125 12.22 18.69 21.50
N LEU A 126 11.18 18.06 20.96
CA LEU A 126 11.27 16.76 20.28
C LEU A 126 11.20 16.90 18.74
N ASP A 127 11.26 18.12 18.24
CA ASP A 127 11.18 18.38 16.80
C ASP A 127 12.37 17.77 16.04
N GLY A 128 12.10 17.23 14.86
CA GLY A 128 13.12 16.75 13.93
C GLY A 128 13.83 15.45 14.32
N ILE A 129 13.31 14.71 15.29
CA ILE A 129 13.77 13.37 15.64
C ILE A 129 13.53 12.43 14.47
N LYS A 130 14.56 11.66 14.06
CA LYS A 130 14.51 10.74 12.91
C LYS A 130 14.71 9.27 13.28
N GLU A 131 15.00 8.99 14.56
CA GLU A 131 15.28 7.65 15.10
C GLU A 131 14.78 7.53 16.54
N LEU A 132 14.42 6.33 16.99
CA LEU A 132 13.94 6.10 18.34
C LEU A 132 15.06 5.96 19.38
N GLY A 133 16.30 5.85 18.93
CA GLY A 133 17.48 5.92 19.78
C GLY A 133 17.92 7.34 20.16
N ASP A 134 17.20 8.39 19.73
CA ASP A 134 17.54 9.78 20.07
C ASP A 134 17.50 10.01 21.60
N PRO A 135 18.60 10.51 22.20
CA PRO A 135 18.69 10.71 23.66
C PRO A 135 17.57 11.59 24.25
N ARG A 136 16.97 12.48 23.47
CA ARG A 136 15.84 13.34 23.93
C ARG A 136 14.59 12.56 24.27
N LEU A 137 14.48 11.30 23.81
CA LEU A 137 13.36 10.41 24.13
C LEU A 137 13.51 9.71 25.49
N GLN A 138 14.69 9.77 26.11
CA GLN A 138 14.89 9.19 27.44
C GLN A 138 14.01 9.89 28.49
N GLY A 139 13.33 9.09 29.29
CA GLY A 139 12.39 9.59 30.31
C GLY A 139 11.04 10.09 29.74
N LYS A 140 10.83 10.05 28.44
CA LYS A 140 9.57 10.45 27.82
C LYS A 140 8.55 9.30 27.81
N ARG A 141 7.30 9.63 28.05
CA ARG A 141 6.18 8.70 27.97
C ARG A 141 5.67 8.64 26.54
N LEU A 142 6.02 7.58 25.81
CA LEU A 142 5.72 7.41 24.40
C LEU A 142 4.56 6.44 24.19
N GLY A 143 3.60 6.80 23.35
CA GLY A 143 2.57 5.88 22.86
C GLY A 143 3.08 4.97 21.76
N VAL A 144 2.75 3.68 21.82
CA VAL A 144 3.13 2.71 20.79
C VAL A 144 2.05 1.63 20.63
N VAL A 145 1.82 1.21 19.39
CA VAL A 145 0.95 0.06 19.12
C VAL A 145 1.75 -1.23 19.30
N GLY A 146 1.27 -2.12 20.16
CA GLY A 146 1.93 -3.41 20.43
C GLY A 146 2.09 -4.25 19.17
N GLY A 147 3.19 -5.03 19.06
CA GLY A 147 3.45 -5.92 17.93
C GLY A 147 3.89 -5.23 16.64
N THR A 148 4.20 -3.94 16.68
CA THR A 148 4.69 -3.17 15.51
C THR A 148 6.21 -2.97 15.55
N PRO A 149 6.87 -2.66 14.41
CA PRO A 149 8.30 -2.37 14.37
C PRO A 149 8.77 -1.31 15.39
N PRO A 150 8.05 -0.19 15.60
CA PRO A 150 8.39 0.76 16.65
C PRO A 150 8.44 0.18 18.06
N ALA A 151 7.53 -0.75 18.41
CA ALA A 151 7.55 -1.39 19.72
C ALA A 151 8.83 -2.18 19.96
N THR A 152 9.34 -2.86 18.91
CA THR A 152 10.64 -3.55 18.97
C THR A 152 11.78 -2.56 19.18
N LEU A 153 11.80 -1.43 18.46
CA LEU A 153 12.83 -0.41 18.62
C LEU A 153 12.79 0.27 19.99
N LEU A 154 11.59 0.55 20.54
CA LEU A 154 11.48 1.07 21.90
C LEU A 154 12.06 0.09 22.93
N ALA A 155 11.84 -1.21 22.74
CA ALA A 155 12.43 -2.23 23.61
C ALA A 155 13.97 -2.26 23.51
N LEU A 156 14.51 -2.22 22.30
CA LEU A 156 15.96 -2.20 22.05
C LEU A 156 16.64 -0.94 22.62
N ASN A 157 15.96 0.19 22.62
CA ASN A 157 16.46 1.46 23.15
C ASN A 157 16.13 1.68 24.64
N GLY A 158 15.56 0.67 25.34
CA GLY A 158 15.24 0.75 26.76
C GLY A 158 14.05 1.67 27.10
N LEU A 159 13.25 2.05 26.12
CA LEU A 159 12.12 2.98 26.25
C LEU A 159 10.78 2.28 26.52
N ILE A 160 10.70 0.96 26.35
CA ILE A 160 9.43 0.22 26.37
C ILE A 160 8.77 0.22 27.76
N ALA A 161 9.54 0.26 28.85
CA ALA A 161 9.02 0.20 30.21
C ALA A 161 8.14 1.41 30.57
N GLN A 162 8.35 2.54 29.92
CA GLN A 162 7.62 3.80 30.12
C GLN A 162 6.59 4.06 29.02
N ALA A 163 6.53 3.18 28.02
CA ALA A 163 5.62 3.36 26.91
C ALA A 163 4.17 3.03 27.30
N LYS A 164 3.23 3.84 26.80
CA LYS A 164 1.80 3.54 26.88
C LYS A 164 1.43 2.65 25.70
N PRO A 165 0.99 1.41 25.94
CA PRO A 165 0.60 0.52 24.87
C PRO A 165 -0.80 0.86 24.34
N TYR A 166 -0.98 0.76 23.03
CA TYR A 166 -2.27 0.83 22.35
C TYR A 166 -2.53 -0.49 21.63
N PRO A 167 -3.78 -0.97 21.58
CA PRO A 167 -4.09 -2.25 20.95
C PRO A 167 -3.92 -2.18 19.43
N LEU A 168 -3.37 -3.26 18.84
CA LEU A 168 -3.25 -3.41 17.40
C LEU A 168 -4.57 -3.84 16.75
N THR A 169 -5.31 -4.71 17.43
CA THR A 169 -6.54 -5.31 16.91
C THR A 169 -7.73 -4.86 17.74
N VAL A 170 -8.64 -4.16 17.09
CA VAL A 170 -9.89 -3.66 17.67
C VAL A 170 -11.01 -3.76 16.65
N ASP A 171 -12.24 -3.64 17.09
CA ASP A 171 -13.35 -3.39 16.19
C ASP A 171 -13.37 -1.93 15.76
N ARG A 172 -12.83 -1.65 14.58
CA ARG A 172 -12.65 -0.29 14.05
C ARG A 172 -13.97 0.46 13.80
N ARG A 173 -15.10 -0.20 13.90
CA ARG A 173 -16.42 0.47 13.84
C ARG A 173 -16.70 1.29 15.09
N TYR A 174 -16.04 0.96 16.21
CA TYR A 174 -16.30 1.55 17.54
C TYR A 174 -15.05 2.11 18.21
N GLU A 175 -13.86 1.66 17.83
CA GLU A 175 -12.61 1.98 18.50
C GLU A 175 -11.55 2.47 17.51
N SER A 176 -10.81 3.52 17.89
CA SER A 176 -9.71 4.08 17.11
C SER A 176 -8.48 4.33 18.00
N PRO A 177 -7.70 3.29 18.33
CA PRO A 177 -6.51 3.45 19.18
C PRO A 177 -5.51 4.49 18.68
N SER A 178 -5.43 4.70 17.36
CA SER A 178 -4.55 5.72 16.79
C SER A 178 -5.06 7.14 17.02
N GLU A 179 -6.37 7.34 16.97
CA GLU A 179 -7.00 8.62 17.32
C GLU A 179 -6.87 8.90 18.83
N ASP A 180 -7.07 7.88 19.67
CA ASP A 180 -6.86 7.96 21.10
C ASP A 180 -5.42 8.36 21.43
N MET A 181 -4.42 7.73 20.79
CA MET A 181 -3.02 8.11 20.96
C MET A 181 -2.78 9.58 20.62
N VAL A 182 -3.31 10.05 19.48
CA VAL A 182 -3.14 11.46 19.07
C VAL A 182 -3.83 12.42 20.04
N ARG A 183 -5.01 12.05 20.56
CA ARG A 183 -5.70 12.81 21.63
C ARG A 183 -4.86 12.90 22.90
N ASP A 184 -4.26 11.78 23.32
CA ASP A 184 -3.42 11.71 24.51
C ASP A 184 -2.14 12.54 24.38
N ILE A 185 -1.56 12.63 23.17
CA ILE A 185 -0.47 13.57 22.88
C ILE A 185 -0.96 15.03 23.04
N GLY A 186 -2.09 15.35 22.43
CA GLY A 186 -2.66 16.69 22.45
C GLY A 186 -3.07 17.17 23.84
N SER A 187 -3.46 16.25 24.75
CA SER A 187 -3.79 16.53 26.16
C SER A 187 -2.56 16.59 27.07
N GLY A 188 -1.40 16.09 26.63
CA GLY A 188 -0.20 15.96 27.46
C GLY A 188 -0.18 14.72 28.34
N GLU A 189 -1.09 13.77 28.15
CA GLU A 189 -1.07 12.50 28.87
C GLU A 189 0.16 11.68 28.51
N ILE A 190 0.60 11.76 27.22
CA ILE A 190 1.88 11.23 26.73
C ILE A 190 2.68 12.34 26.05
N ASP A 191 4.00 12.20 26.00
CA ASP A 191 4.89 13.20 25.41
C ASP A 191 4.95 13.09 23.87
N GLY A 192 4.77 11.89 23.34
CA GLY A 192 4.73 11.62 21.92
C GLY A 192 4.15 10.24 21.63
N GLY A 193 3.92 9.92 20.36
CA GLY A 193 3.41 8.63 19.96
C GLY A 193 3.92 8.22 18.59
N ILE A 194 4.07 6.93 18.39
CA ILE A 194 4.60 6.38 17.14
C ILE A 194 3.49 5.66 16.39
N LEU A 195 3.17 6.15 15.19
CA LEU A 195 2.17 5.58 14.30
C LEU A 195 2.73 5.36 12.90
N TRP A 196 2.07 4.51 12.12
CA TRP A 196 2.29 4.43 10.68
C TRP A 196 1.94 5.78 10.05
N GLY A 197 2.83 6.32 9.19
CA GLY A 197 2.75 7.68 8.68
C GLY A 197 1.39 8.11 8.16
N PRO A 198 0.75 7.38 7.24
CA PRO A 198 -0.60 7.70 6.77
C PRO A 198 -1.64 7.85 7.88
N ILE A 199 -1.60 6.97 8.88
CA ILE A 199 -2.50 7.03 10.03
C ILE A 199 -2.16 8.23 10.92
N GLY A 200 -0.88 8.36 11.28
CA GLY A 200 -0.42 9.40 12.18
C GLY A 200 -0.61 10.80 11.62
N GLY A 201 -0.28 11.00 10.34
CA GLY A 201 -0.46 12.28 9.67
C GLY A 201 -1.93 12.71 9.56
N TYR A 202 -2.80 11.75 9.24
CA TYR A 202 -4.24 11.99 9.15
C TYR A 202 -4.85 12.43 10.48
N PHE A 203 -4.65 11.66 11.56
CA PHE A 203 -5.22 11.99 12.87
C PHE A 203 -4.58 13.23 13.47
N ALA A 204 -3.28 13.46 13.27
CA ALA A 204 -2.63 14.70 13.69
C ALA A 204 -3.22 15.93 12.99
N LYS A 205 -3.52 15.83 11.68
CA LYS A 205 -4.19 16.88 10.92
C LYS A 205 -5.60 17.19 11.44
N LEU A 206 -6.35 16.15 11.82
CA LEU A 206 -7.72 16.28 12.34
C LEU A 206 -7.80 16.75 13.80
N ALA A 207 -6.72 16.58 14.59
CA ALA A 207 -6.72 16.85 16.01
C ALA A 207 -7.00 18.31 16.39
N GLY A 208 -6.88 19.26 15.46
CA GLY A 208 -7.06 20.69 15.73
C GLY A 208 -6.09 21.26 16.77
N LYS A 209 -4.98 20.55 17.00
CA LYS A 209 -3.90 20.92 17.94
C LYS A 209 -2.60 21.12 17.18
N PRO A 210 -1.69 21.96 17.68
CA PRO A 210 -0.38 22.17 17.05
C PRO A 210 0.53 20.96 17.31
N LEU A 211 0.38 19.92 16.49
CA LEU A 211 1.19 18.70 16.52
C LEU A 211 2.25 18.72 15.44
N ALA A 212 3.43 18.18 15.74
CA ALA A 212 4.49 17.90 14.79
C ALA A 212 4.46 16.42 14.40
N VAL A 213 4.67 16.13 13.13
CA VAL A 213 4.73 14.78 12.58
C VAL A 213 6.09 14.60 11.93
N ALA A 214 6.98 13.84 12.57
CA ALA A 214 8.35 13.63 12.13
C ALA A 214 8.56 12.21 11.58
N PRO A 215 8.84 12.03 10.27
CA PRO A 215 9.17 10.72 9.71
C PRO A 215 10.45 10.14 10.33
N LEU A 216 10.37 8.89 10.80
CA LEU A 216 11.49 8.12 11.36
C LEU A 216 12.20 7.40 10.19
N THR A 217 13.17 8.06 9.62
CA THR A 217 13.82 7.60 8.38
C THR A 217 15.19 6.96 8.60
N ARG A 218 15.78 7.09 9.79
CA ARG A 218 17.01 6.38 10.12
C ARG A 218 16.72 4.90 10.41
N HIS A 219 17.50 4.04 9.78
CA HIS A 219 17.45 2.61 10.06
C HIS A 219 18.18 2.29 11.37
N GLU A 220 17.45 1.64 12.28
CA GLU A 220 17.99 1.20 13.56
C GLU A 220 17.90 -0.32 13.66
N ALA A 221 18.99 -0.96 14.06
CA ALA A 221 19.04 -2.39 14.36
C ALA A 221 18.44 -3.31 13.28
N GLY A 222 18.45 -2.90 12.01
CA GLY A 222 17.87 -3.65 10.91
C GLY A 222 16.34 -3.69 10.87
N VAL A 223 15.67 -2.94 11.74
CA VAL A 223 14.19 -2.86 11.77
C VAL A 223 13.72 -1.86 10.71
N PRO A 224 12.88 -2.27 9.74
CA PRO A 224 12.42 -1.37 8.70
C PRO A 224 11.40 -0.36 9.25
N MET A 225 11.66 0.92 9.00
CA MET A 225 10.79 2.03 9.40
C MET A 225 10.17 2.76 8.22
N THR A 226 10.60 2.46 6.99
CA THR A 226 10.08 3.06 5.75
C THR A 226 9.60 1.97 4.81
N PHE A 227 8.52 2.21 4.10
CA PHE A 227 7.91 1.22 3.21
C PHE A 227 7.47 1.86 1.89
N ARG A 228 7.70 1.13 0.80
CA ARG A 228 7.10 1.39 -0.50
C ARG A 228 5.75 0.70 -0.56
N ILE A 229 4.71 1.43 -0.91
CA ILE A 229 3.34 0.92 -0.93
C ILE A 229 2.84 0.75 -2.36
N THR A 230 2.26 -0.40 -2.63
CA THR A 230 1.88 -0.90 -3.95
C THR A 230 0.41 -1.28 -3.99
N PHE A 231 -0.11 -1.45 -5.18
CA PHE A 231 -1.33 -2.21 -5.40
C PHE A 231 -1.02 -3.71 -5.35
N GLY A 232 -1.88 -4.48 -4.68
CA GLY A 232 -1.83 -5.93 -4.63
C GLY A 232 -2.83 -6.53 -5.62
N ILE A 233 -2.35 -7.44 -6.47
CA ILE A 233 -3.16 -8.18 -7.45
C ILE A 233 -2.88 -9.68 -7.34
N ARG A 234 -3.66 -10.51 -8.03
CA ARG A 234 -3.37 -11.96 -8.11
C ARG A 234 -2.10 -12.22 -8.91
N HIS A 235 -1.39 -13.26 -8.54
CA HIS A 235 -0.24 -13.72 -9.32
C HIS A 235 -0.67 -14.14 -10.74
N GLY A 236 0.17 -13.83 -11.73
CA GLY A 236 -0.05 -14.16 -13.14
C GLY A 236 -0.85 -13.13 -13.92
N GLU A 237 -1.39 -12.09 -13.30
CA GLU A 237 -2.11 -11.00 -13.98
C GLU A 237 -1.14 -9.92 -14.50
N THR A 238 -0.35 -10.30 -15.51
CA THR A 238 0.76 -9.47 -16.01
C THR A 238 0.27 -8.22 -16.76
N GLU A 239 -0.77 -8.35 -17.60
CA GLU A 239 -1.34 -7.20 -18.32
C GLU A 239 -1.96 -6.20 -17.35
N TRP A 240 -2.67 -6.70 -16.31
CA TRP A 240 -3.24 -5.86 -15.29
C TRP A 240 -2.17 -5.11 -14.51
N LYS A 241 -1.07 -5.79 -14.13
CA LYS A 241 0.09 -5.14 -13.50
C LYS A 241 0.65 -4.01 -14.37
N HIS A 242 0.84 -4.24 -15.66
CA HIS A 242 1.34 -3.20 -16.58
C HIS A 242 0.39 -2.00 -16.60
N ARG A 243 -0.91 -2.24 -16.73
CA ARG A 243 -1.93 -1.19 -16.74
C ARG A 243 -1.90 -0.34 -15.46
N LEU A 244 -1.76 -0.97 -14.30
CA LEU A 244 -1.61 -0.27 -13.02
C LEU A 244 -0.32 0.54 -12.95
N ASN A 245 0.78 0.02 -13.47
CA ASN A 245 2.06 0.73 -13.51
C ASN A 245 2.00 1.96 -14.43
N ASP A 246 1.33 1.84 -15.59
CA ASP A 246 1.11 2.96 -16.52
C ASP A 246 0.25 4.05 -15.86
N PHE A 247 -0.82 3.66 -15.15
CA PHE A 247 -1.63 4.57 -14.36
C PHE A 247 -0.81 5.31 -13.29
N ILE A 248 -0.01 4.58 -12.50
CA ILE A 248 0.86 5.19 -11.49
C ILE A 248 1.78 6.23 -12.12
N ALA A 249 2.47 5.87 -13.21
CA ALA A 249 3.39 6.76 -13.90
C ALA A 249 2.68 8.02 -14.46
N ALA A 250 1.49 7.84 -15.04
CA ALA A 250 0.74 8.93 -15.65
C ALA A 250 0.08 9.86 -14.61
N ARG A 251 -0.31 9.34 -13.44
CA ARG A 251 -1.11 10.05 -12.44
C ARG A 251 -0.39 10.30 -11.11
N GLN A 252 0.92 10.11 -11.03
CA GLN A 252 1.69 10.24 -9.79
C GLN A 252 1.46 11.57 -9.09
N GLY A 253 1.38 12.68 -9.84
CA GLY A 253 1.11 14.00 -9.25
C GLY A 253 -0.28 14.11 -8.61
N GLU A 254 -1.31 13.50 -9.23
CA GLU A 254 -2.66 13.47 -8.67
C GLU A 254 -2.74 12.56 -7.44
N ILE A 255 -2.07 11.41 -7.49
CA ILE A 255 -1.94 10.49 -6.35
C ILE A 255 -1.26 11.20 -5.17
N ASN A 256 -0.13 11.86 -5.41
CA ASN A 256 0.57 12.62 -4.37
C ASN A 256 -0.31 13.70 -3.75
N ARG A 257 -1.09 14.42 -4.56
CA ARG A 257 -2.02 15.46 -4.07
C ARG A 257 -3.06 14.85 -3.13
N VAL A 258 -3.70 13.76 -3.55
CA VAL A 258 -4.67 13.05 -2.69
C VAL A 258 -4.03 12.67 -1.36
N LEU A 259 -2.85 12.05 -1.37
CA LEU A 259 -2.16 11.61 -0.16
C LEU A 259 -1.78 12.78 0.76
N LEU A 260 -1.25 13.88 0.20
CA LEU A 260 -0.90 15.08 0.96
C LEU A 260 -2.15 15.77 1.55
N ASP A 261 -3.26 15.76 0.83
CA ASP A 261 -4.54 16.30 1.32
C ASP A 261 -5.07 15.52 2.53
N TYR A 262 -4.71 14.24 2.66
CA TYR A 262 -4.99 13.43 3.84
C TYR A 262 -3.91 13.54 4.93
N GLY A 263 -2.88 14.36 4.72
CA GLY A 263 -1.79 14.54 5.69
C GLY A 263 -0.77 13.39 5.69
N VAL A 264 -0.76 12.56 4.67
CA VAL A 264 0.21 11.46 4.56
C VAL A 264 1.63 12.01 4.42
N PRO A 265 2.56 11.68 5.32
CA PRO A 265 3.95 12.11 5.23
C PRO A 265 4.68 11.30 4.15
N LEU A 266 4.70 11.84 2.94
CA LEU A 266 5.39 11.24 1.80
C LEU A 266 6.89 11.48 1.88
N ILE A 267 7.68 10.48 1.53
CA ILE A 267 9.13 10.56 1.39
C ILE A 267 9.59 10.04 0.03
N ASP A 268 10.65 10.66 -0.50
CA ASP A 268 11.29 10.19 -1.73
C ASP A 268 12.27 9.03 -1.48
N GLU A 269 12.93 8.55 -2.53
CA GLU A 269 13.90 7.44 -2.43
C GLU A 269 15.15 7.79 -1.63
N GLN A 270 15.38 9.05 -1.33
CA GLN A 270 16.46 9.56 -0.47
C GLN A 270 15.98 9.97 0.92
N ASP A 271 14.79 9.49 1.34
CA ASP A 271 14.17 9.78 2.64
C ASP A 271 13.86 11.26 2.89
N ARG A 272 13.78 12.08 1.84
CA ARG A 272 13.43 13.50 1.94
C ARG A 272 11.92 13.70 1.83
N PRO A 273 11.33 14.61 2.61
CA PRO A 273 9.89 14.89 2.51
C PRO A 273 9.48 15.35 1.11
N VAL A 274 8.38 14.78 0.61
CA VAL A 274 7.70 15.25 -0.60
C VAL A 274 6.54 16.15 -0.15
N THR A 275 6.66 17.45 -0.39
CA THR A 275 5.71 18.47 0.08
C THR A 275 4.83 19.06 -1.03
N ALA A 276 5.11 18.73 -2.27
CA ALA A 276 4.35 19.17 -3.44
C ALA A 276 3.99 18.00 -4.35
N ALA A 277 2.82 18.06 -4.93
CA ALA A 277 2.42 17.17 -6.01
C ALA A 277 3.25 17.51 -7.27
N ARG A 278 4.24 16.71 -7.59
CA ARG A 278 5.06 16.85 -8.81
C ARG A 278 4.74 15.71 -9.76
#